data_42eb82ec6fb39b2d29872b5b1001d205
#
_entry.id   42eb82ec6fb39b2d29872b5b1001d205
#
_cell.length_a   1.000
_cell.length_b   1.000
_cell.length_c   1.000
_cell.angle_alpha   90.00
_cell.angle_beta   90.00
_cell.angle_gamma   90.00
#
_symmetry.space_group_name_H-M   'P 1'
#
loop_
_entity.id
_entity.type
_entity.pdbx_description
1 polymer ?
#
loop_
_entity_poly.entity_id
_entity_poly.type
_entity_poly.pdbx_seq_one_letter_code
_entity_poly.pdbx_strand_id
1 'polypeptide(L)'
;MAEPQGDMPSTASTAYAERLTQLSGARWKRVLDVQAPYRWNLRRLLGTRRTLDVGCGIGRNLVNLPAGSVGVDHNEHSVQACRDHGLTAMTSGEFLAETPDVRGRFPAMLAAHLIEHLPEDGVLDVMGPYLPYLEPGATVVLICPQERGFASDATHTVFTDQARLAKLSGEMNLKVVKQFSFPLPRFTGRAFTYNEFVTVATVPPVR
;
A
#
# COMPACT_ATOMS: atom_id res chain seq x y z
N MET A 1 -31.23 -12.63 24.87
CA MET A 1 -31.35 -12.16 23.48
C MET A 1 -29.98 -11.62 23.12
N ALA A 2 -29.23 -12.35 22.29
CA ALA A 2 -27.91 -11.88 21.79
C ALA A 2 -28.19 -10.95 20.61
N GLU A 3 -27.61 -9.76 20.65
CA GLU A 3 -27.60 -8.84 19.51
C GLU A 3 -26.81 -9.47 18.35
N PRO A 4 -27.24 -9.32 17.10
CA PRO A 4 -26.48 -9.79 15.97
C PRO A 4 -25.22 -8.92 15.84
N GLN A 5 -24.03 -9.54 15.98
CA GLN A 5 -22.77 -8.94 15.59
C GLN A 5 -22.86 -8.67 14.07
N GLY A 6 -23.00 -7.41 13.70
CA GLY A 6 -22.95 -6.99 12.32
C GLY A 6 -21.57 -7.36 11.75
N ASP A 7 -21.59 -8.12 10.66
CA ASP A 7 -20.41 -8.51 9.89
C ASP A 7 -19.63 -7.23 9.51
N MET A 8 -18.44 -7.07 10.07
CA MET A 8 -17.54 -5.98 9.67
C MET A 8 -17.16 -6.16 8.21
N PRO A 9 -17.22 -5.13 7.37
CA PRO A 9 -16.89 -5.25 5.96
C PRO A 9 -15.44 -5.70 5.79
N SER A 10 -15.26 -6.92 5.27
CA SER A 10 -13.95 -7.49 4.99
C SER A 10 -13.37 -6.91 3.69
N THR A 11 -12.08 -6.59 3.69
CA THR A 11 -11.34 -6.17 2.48
C THR A 11 -11.27 -7.27 1.41
N ALA A 12 -11.56 -8.52 1.76
CA ALA A 12 -11.63 -9.65 0.84
C ALA A 12 -12.95 -9.75 0.05
N SER A 13 -13.96 -8.90 0.36
CA SER A 13 -15.27 -8.98 -0.29
C SER A 13 -15.30 -8.32 -1.68
N THR A 14 -16.19 -8.85 -2.57
CA THR A 14 -16.49 -8.22 -3.87
C THR A 14 -17.00 -6.79 -3.70
N ALA A 15 -17.81 -6.54 -2.66
CA ALA A 15 -18.33 -5.22 -2.32
C ALA A 15 -17.22 -4.20 -2.04
N TYR A 16 -16.10 -4.61 -1.46
CA TYR A 16 -14.94 -3.74 -1.26
C TYR A 16 -14.28 -3.34 -2.59
N ALA A 17 -14.06 -4.29 -3.51
CA ALA A 17 -13.51 -4.01 -4.83
C ALA A 17 -14.45 -3.10 -5.66
N GLU A 18 -15.76 -3.33 -5.62
CA GLU A 18 -16.78 -2.48 -6.27
C GLU A 18 -16.79 -1.07 -5.68
N ARG A 19 -16.71 -0.93 -4.34
CA ARG A 19 -16.59 0.37 -3.67
C ARG A 19 -15.36 1.14 -4.10
N LEU A 20 -14.20 0.48 -4.22
CA LEU A 20 -12.97 1.11 -4.72
C LEU A 20 -13.15 1.61 -6.16
N THR A 21 -13.83 0.84 -7.01
CA THR A 21 -14.13 1.22 -8.41
C THR A 21 -15.05 2.44 -8.47
N GLN A 22 -16.14 2.47 -7.68
CA GLN A 22 -17.07 3.60 -7.63
C GLN A 22 -16.40 4.89 -7.11
N LEU A 23 -15.55 4.80 -6.07
CA LEU A 23 -14.80 5.95 -5.56
C LEU A 23 -13.82 6.52 -6.56
N SER A 24 -13.32 5.69 -7.51
CA SER A 24 -12.44 6.12 -8.59
C SER A 24 -13.19 6.82 -9.73
N GLY A 25 -14.49 6.54 -9.91
CA GLY A 25 -15.31 6.96 -11.05
C GLY A 25 -15.88 8.37 -11.01
N ALA A 26 -15.76 9.12 -9.92
CA ALA A 26 -16.35 10.44 -9.79
C ALA A 26 -15.77 11.44 -10.84
N ARG A 27 -16.60 11.89 -11.78
CA ARG A 27 -16.19 12.71 -12.95
C ARG A 27 -15.40 13.98 -12.58
N TRP A 28 -15.77 14.68 -11.50
CA TRP A 28 -15.07 15.88 -11.04
C TRP A 28 -13.64 15.60 -10.56
N LYS A 29 -13.37 14.41 -10.02
CA LYS A 29 -12.02 13.97 -9.63
C LYS A 29 -11.10 13.78 -10.84
N ARG A 30 -11.65 13.41 -12.01
CA ARG A 30 -10.89 13.33 -13.26
C ARG A 30 -10.55 14.71 -13.79
N VAL A 31 -11.50 15.65 -13.73
CA VAL A 31 -11.31 17.02 -14.26
C VAL A 31 -10.23 17.78 -13.49
N LEU A 32 -10.20 17.64 -12.17
CA LEU A 32 -9.21 18.32 -11.32
C LEU A 32 -7.92 17.51 -11.11
N ASP A 33 -7.85 16.29 -11.66
CA ASP A 33 -6.71 15.37 -11.49
C ASP A 33 -6.15 15.34 -10.05
N VAL A 34 -7.04 15.19 -9.06
CA VAL A 34 -6.69 15.19 -7.63
C VAL A 34 -5.65 14.13 -7.26
N GLN A 35 -5.38 13.17 -8.14
CA GLN A 35 -4.36 12.14 -7.98
C GLN A 35 -2.97 12.57 -8.49
N ALA A 36 -2.87 13.67 -9.24
CA ALA A 36 -1.59 14.12 -9.79
C ALA A 36 -0.49 14.32 -8.74
N PRO A 37 -0.73 14.95 -7.57
CA PRO A 37 0.28 15.08 -6.54
C PRO A 37 0.79 13.72 -6.05
N TYR A 38 -0.10 12.74 -5.85
CA TYR A 38 0.25 11.40 -5.36
C TYR A 38 1.08 10.64 -6.37
N ARG A 39 0.71 10.66 -7.66
CA ARG A 39 1.51 10.08 -8.75
C ARG A 39 2.89 10.73 -8.85
N TRP A 40 2.96 12.05 -8.72
CA TRP A 40 4.23 12.77 -8.69
C TRP A 40 5.08 12.34 -7.51
N ASN A 41 4.51 12.22 -6.30
CA ASN A 41 5.23 11.78 -5.11
C ASN A 41 5.78 10.36 -5.27
N LEU A 42 4.96 9.41 -5.77
CA LEU A 42 5.42 8.04 -6.05
C LEU A 42 6.58 8.02 -7.04
N ARG A 43 6.46 8.76 -8.17
CA ARG A 43 7.54 8.86 -9.16
C ARG A 43 8.81 9.47 -8.57
N ARG A 44 8.69 10.46 -7.70
CA ARG A 44 9.83 11.06 -7.00
C ARG A 44 10.51 10.08 -6.03
N LEU A 45 9.73 9.25 -5.34
CA LEU A 45 10.23 8.31 -4.34
C LEU A 45 10.80 7.03 -4.96
N LEU A 46 10.12 6.50 -5.96
CA LEU A 46 10.44 5.20 -6.57
C LEU A 46 11.26 5.34 -7.86
N GLY A 47 11.16 6.48 -8.55
CA GLY A 47 11.88 6.74 -9.81
C GLY A 47 11.49 5.75 -10.89
N THR A 48 12.48 5.15 -11.54
CA THR A 48 12.31 4.13 -12.56
C THR A 48 12.47 2.70 -12.03
N ARG A 49 12.48 2.54 -10.71
CA ARG A 49 12.67 1.24 -10.06
C ARG A 49 11.46 0.36 -10.26
N ARG A 50 11.68 -0.84 -10.77
CA ARG A 50 10.68 -1.90 -10.76
C ARG A 50 10.24 -2.16 -9.32
N THR A 51 8.96 -2.06 -9.05
CA THR A 51 8.41 -2.03 -7.69
C THR A 51 7.49 -3.20 -7.44
N LEU A 52 7.62 -3.82 -6.28
CA LEU A 52 6.64 -4.74 -5.72
C LEU A 52 5.59 -3.94 -4.94
N ASP A 53 4.35 -3.89 -5.43
CA ASP A 53 3.24 -3.15 -4.83
C ASP A 53 2.40 -4.11 -3.98
N VAL A 54 2.64 -4.14 -2.67
CA VAL A 54 1.98 -5.05 -1.73
C VAL A 54 0.70 -4.41 -1.22
N GLY A 55 -0.43 -5.12 -1.37
CA GLY A 55 -1.76 -4.58 -1.16
C GLY A 55 -2.18 -3.65 -2.30
N CYS A 56 -1.92 -4.06 -3.55
CA CYS A 56 -2.13 -3.20 -4.73
C CYS A 56 -3.60 -2.85 -5.00
N GLY A 57 -4.56 -3.54 -4.37
CA GLY A 57 -5.98 -3.39 -4.62
C GLY A 57 -6.30 -3.51 -6.12
N ILE A 58 -7.12 -2.61 -6.64
CA ILE A 58 -7.48 -2.55 -8.06
C ILE A 58 -6.42 -1.82 -8.93
N GLY A 59 -5.17 -1.69 -8.47
CA GLY A 59 -4.05 -1.17 -9.25
C GLY A 59 -3.93 0.34 -9.33
N ARG A 60 -4.51 1.11 -8.40
CA ARG A 60 -4.48 2.60 -8.43
C ARG A 60 -3.06 3.16 -8.46
N ASN A 61 -2.16 2.58 -7.68
CA ASN A 61 -0.75 2.96 -7.66
C ASN A 61 0.02 2.23 -8.76
N LEU A 62 -0.25 0.93 -8.92
CA LEU A 62 0.44 0.03 -9.86
C LEU A 62 0.46 0.57 -11.29
N VAL A 63 -0.63 1.16 -11.77
CA VAL A 63 -0.73 1.78 -13.13
C VAL A 63 0.26 2.93 -13.34
N ASN A 64 0.79 3.51 -12.28
CA ASN A 64 1.74 4.64 -12.31
C ASN A 64 3.19 4.21 -12.04
N LEU A 65 3.43 2.92 -11.76
CA LEU A 65 4.75 2.38 -11.50
C LEU A 65 5.46 1.99 -12.81
N PRO A 66 6.79 1.91 -12.80
CA PRO A 66 7.56 1.54 -14.00
C PRO A 66 7.19 0.15 -14.52
N ALA A 67 7.42 -0.07 -15.82
CA ALA A 67 7.23 -1.37 -16.46
C ALA A 67 8.00 -2.48 -15.72
N GLY A 68 7.39 -3.66 -15.64
CA GLY A 68 7.92 -4.81 -14.89
C GLY A 68 7.64 -4.74 -13.37
N SER A 69 6.93 -3.70 -12.87
CA SER A 69 6.39 -3.71 -11.52
C SER A 69 5.28 -4.77 -11.40
N VAL A 70 5.13 -5.34 -10.20
CA VAL A 70 4.18 -6.40 -9.92
C VAL A 70 3.33 -5.98 -8.72
N GLY A 71 2.01 -6.07 -8.86
CA GLY A 71 1.07 -5.90 -7.77
C GLY A 71 0.77 -7.24 -7.11
N VAL A 72 0.63 -7.22 -5.78
CA VAL A 72 0.17 -8.38 -5.01
C VAL A 72 -0.96 -7.97 -4.10
N ASP A 73 -2.04 -8.75 -4.12
CA ASP A 73 -3.19 -8.55 -3.22
C ASP A 73 -3.75 -9.91 -2.81
N HIS A 74 -4.43 -9.95 -1.66
CA HIS A 74 -5.09 -11.17 -1.19
C HIS A 74 -6.48 -11.37 -1.85
N ASN A 75 -7.05 -10.29 -2.39
CA ASN A 75 -8.38 -10.28 -2.99
C ASN A 75 -8.31 -10.60 -4.49
N GLU A 76 -8.78 -11.79 -4.87
CA GLU A 76 -8.78 -12.26 -6.27
C GLU A 76 -9.53 -11.31 -7.23
N HIS A 77 -10.62 -10.68 -6.79
CA HIS A 77 -11.37 -9.73 -7.61
C HIS A 77 -10.55 -8.44 -7.87
N SER A 78 -9.78 -7.98 -6.89
CA SER A 78 -8.87 -6.86 -7.06
C SER A 78 -7.75 -7.19 -8.05
N VAL A 79 -7.16 -8.38 -7.93
CA VAL A 79 -6.14 -8.88 -8.84
C VAL A 79 -6.69 -9.02 -10.27
N GLN A 80 -7.89 -9.59 -10.42
CA GLN A 80 -8.52 -9.69 -11.73
C GLN A 80 -8.78 -8.32 -12.37
N ALA A 81 -9.25 -7.35 -11.59
CA ALA A 81 -9.42 -5.97 -12.07
C ALA A 81 -8.09 -5.36 -12.56
N CYS A 82 -6.97 -5.63 -11.89
CA CYS A 82 -5.66 -5.22 -12.37
C CYS A 82 -5.32 -5.87 -13.72
N ARG A 83 -5.53 -7.18 -13.84
CA ARG A 83 -5.26 -7.95 -15.07
C ARG A 83 -6.10 -7.47 -16.26
N ASP A 84 -7.37 -7.15 -16.02
CA ASP A 84 -8.29 -6.61 -17.04
C ASP A 84 -7.83 -5.23 -17.57
N HIS A 85 -7.05 -4.50 -16.76
CA HIS A 85 -6.40 -3.23 -17.16
C HIS A 85 -4.97 -3.43 -17.72
N GLY A 86 -4.56 -4.66 -18.00
CA GLY A 86 -3.23 -4.98 -18.55
C GLY A 86 -2.09 -4.83 -17.56
N LEU A 87 -2.37 -4.77 -16.25
CA LEU A 87 -1.35 -4.70 -15.21
C LEU A 87 -0.91 -6.11 -14.80
N THR A 88 0.36 -6.23 -14.41
CA THR A 88 0.87 -7.48 -13.85
C THR A 88 0.51 -7.54 -12.37
N ALA A 89 -0.43 -8.41 -12.02
CA ALA A 89 -0.86 -8.61 -10.64
C ALA A 89 -1.09 -10.09 -10.33
N MET A 90 -0.83 -10.47 -9.09
CA MET A 90 -0.95 -11.84 -8.59
C MET A 90 -1.63 -11.83 -7.22
N THR A 91 -2.33 -12.91 -6.90
CA THR A 91 -2.72 -13.13 -5.50
C THR A 91 -1.49 -13.40 -4.64
N SER A 92 -1.59 -13.18 -3.33
CA SER A 92 -0.51 -13.48 -2.39
C SER A 92 -0.04 -14.94 -2.51
N GLY A 93 -1.00 -15.88 -2.66
CA GLY A 93 -0.71 -17.29 -2.83
C GLY A 93 0.05 -17.59 -4.12
N GLU A 94 -0.41 -17.06 -5.26
CA GLU A 94 0.26 -17.22 -6.56
C GLU A 94 1.68 -16.65 -6.51
N PHE A 95 1.85 -15.41 -6.00
CA PHE A 95 3.16 -14.77 -5.95
C PHE A 95 4.17 -15.57 -5.15
N LEU A 96 3.80 -16.02 -3.95
CA LEU A 96 4.70 -16.74 -3.05
C LEU A 96 5.00 -18.17 -3.54
N ALA A 97 4.06 -18.81 -4.26
CA ALA A 97 4.23 -20.16 -4.80
C ALA A 97 5.01 -20.18 -6.13
N GLU A 98 4.76 -19.20 -7.02
CA GLU A 98 5.22 -19.23 -8.41
C GLU A 98 6.50 -18.43 -8.66
N THR A 99 6.95 -17.60 -7.69
CA THR A 99 8.06 -16.67 -7.93
C THR A 99 9.29 -16.87 -7.03
N PRO A 100 9.69 -18.10 -6.64
CA PRO A 100 10.87 -18.29 -5.79
C PRO A 100 12.17 -17.75 -6.45
N ASP A 101 12.27 -17.80 -7.78
CA ASP A 101 13.44 -17.39 -8.55
C ASP A 101 13.63 -15.88 -8.68
N VAL A 102 12.65 -15.07 -8.26
CA VAL A 102 12.76 -13.60 -8.28
C VAL A 102 13.11 -12.99 -6.93
N ARG A 103 13.47 -13.82 -5.94
CA ARG A 103 13.98 -13.34 -4.65
C ARG A 103 15.20 -12.44 -4.86
N GLY A 104 15.26 -11.35 -4.08
CA GLY A 104 16.35 -10.39 -4.15
C GLY A 104 16.40 -9.61 -5.48
N ARG A 105 15.30 -9.45 -6.21
CA ARG A 105 15.28 -8.81 -7.53
C ARG A 105 14.45 -7.52 -7.61
N PHE A 106 13.72 -7.14 -6.55
CA PHE A 106 12.99 -5.88 -6.57
C PHE A 106 13.81 -4.76 -5.92
N PRO A 107 14.20 -3.73 -6.69
CA PRO A 107 14.88 -2.55 -6.16
C PRO A 107 13.97 -1.63 -5.36
N ALA A 108 12.65 -1.87 -5.37
CA ALA A 108 11.72 -1.12 -4.56
C ALA A 108 10.48 -1.93 -4.17
N MET A 109 9.88 -1.56 -3.02
CA MET A 109 8.58 -2.03 -2.56
C MET A 109 7.72 -0.84 -2.16
N LEU A 110 6.43 -0.93 -2.45
CA LEU A 110 5.39 -0.02 -2.02
C LEU A 110 4.37 -0.79 -1.17
N ALA A 111 3.97 -0.23 -0.04
CA ALA A 111 2.78 -0.62 0.68
C ALA A 111 2.00 0.65 1.02
N ALA A 112 0.97 0.93 0.25
CA ALA A 112 0.18 2.14 0.36
C ALA A 112 -1.27 1.80 0.69
N HIS A 113 -1.74 2.32 1.82
CA HIS A 113 -3.09 2.05 2.33
C HIS A 113 -3.37 0.56 2.55
N LEU A 114 -2.39 -0.14 3.13
CA LEU A 114 -2.48 -1.54 3.51
C LEU A 114 -2.41 -1.72 5.04
N ILE A 115 -1.41 -1.10 5.68
CA ILE A 115 -1.04 -1.40 7.07
C ILE A 115 -2.17 -1.03 8.04
N GLU A 116 -2.93 0.02 7.78
CA GLU A 116 -4.08 0.45 8.58
C GLU A 116 -5.26 -0.53 8.60
N HIS A 117 -5.30 -1.47 7.65
CA HIS A 117 -6.31 -2.53 7.59
C HIS A 117 -5.89 -3.79 8.35
N LEU A 118 -4.63 -3.88 8.75
CA LEU A 118 -4.08 -5.07 9.41
C LEU A 118 -4.23 -4.97 10.94
N PRO A 119 -4.42 -6.10 11.63
CA PRO A 119 -4.37 -6.11 13.09
C PRO A 119 -2.99 -5.66 13.59
N GLU A 120 -2.92 -5.25 14.86
CA GLU A 120 -1.73 -4.63 15.44
C GLU A 120 -0.46 -5.50 15.33
N ASP A 121 -0.61 -6.77 15.49
CA ASP A 121 0.42 -7.81 15.46
C ASP A 121 0.54 -8.53 14.11
N GLY A 122 -0.37 -8.27 13.15
CA GLY A 122 -0.43 -8.97 11.86
C GLY A 122 0.45 -8.38 10.75
N VAL A 123 1.07 -7.21 10.97
CA VAL A 123 1.82 -6.53 9.89
C VAL A 123 3.02 -7.35 9.43
N LEU A 124 3.75 -7.97 10.35
CA LEU A 124 4.92 -8.80 10.01
C LEU A 124 4.54 -10.09 9.29
N ASP A 125 3.40 -10.68 9.64
CA ASP A 125 2.90 -11.88 8.98
C ASP A 125 2.51 -11.61 7.52
N VAL A 126 1.98 -10.41 7.24
CA VAL A 126 1.60 -10.00 5.89
C VAL A 126 2.79 -9.48 5.08
N MET A 127 3.63 -8.61 5.66
CA MET A 127 4.73 -7.96 4.94
C MET A 127 6.00 -8.81 4.89
N GLY A 128 6.27 -9.58 5.94
CA GLY A 128 7.48 -10.38 6.10
C GLY A 128 7.77 -11.32 4.93
N PRO A 129 6.79 -12.08 4.41
CA PRO A 129 6.99 -12.98 3.27
C PRO A 129 7.52 -12.29 1.99
N TYR A 130 7.32 -10.98 1.84
CA TYR A 130 7.77 -10.23 0.64
C TYR A 130 9.18 -9.64 0.78
N LEU A 131 9.71 -9.48 2.00
CA LEU A 131 11.03 -8.90 2.22
C LEU A 131 12.16 -9.67 1.52
N PRO A 132 12.16 -11.02 1.43
CA PRO A 132 13.19 -11.77 0.71
C PRO A 132 13.23 -11.49 -0.80
N TYR A 133 12.21 -10.87 -1.37
CA TYR A 133 12.17 -10.49 -2.78
C TYR A 133 12.85 -9.16 -3.08
N LEU A 134 13.23 -8.41 -2.04
CA LEU A 134 13.92 -7.14 -2.16
C LEU A 134 15.43 -7.35 -2.27
N GLU A 135 16.07 -6.58 -3.12
CA GLU A 135 17.53 -6.56 -3.19
C GLU A 135 18.14 -5.75 -2.03
N PRO A 136 19.38 -6.02 -1.65
CA PRO A 136 20.10 -5.16 -0.71
C PRO A 136 20.13 -3.71 -1.19
N GLY A 137 19.80 -2.77 -0.32
CA GLY A 137 19.65 -1.35 -0.68
C GLY A 137 18.33 -0.97 -1.31
N ALA A 138 17.39 -1.91 -1.49
CA ALA A 138 16.08 -1.62 -2.03
C ALA A 138 15.34 -0.53 -1.22
N THR A 139 14.61 0.32 -1.93
CA THR A 139 13.78 1.36 -1.33
C THR A 139 12.41 0.80 -0.95
N VAL A 140 12.00 0.99 0.30
CA VAL A 140 10.67 0.62 0.79
C VAL A 140 9.89 1.88 1.11
N VAL A 141 8.70 2.03 0.53
CA VAL A 141 7.80 3.16 0.78
C VAL A 141 6.53 2.65 1.44
N LEU A 142 6.26 3.15 2.65
CA LEU A 142 5.06 2.86 3.43
C LEU A 142 4.22 4.11 3.51
N ILE A 143 2.93 4.01 3.17
CA ILE A 143 1.99 5.14 3.16
C ILE A 143 0.73 4.74 3.91
N CYS A 144 0.37 5.54 4.92
CA CYS A 144 -0.88 5.38 5.67
C CYS A 144 -1.64 6.72 5.76
N PRO A 145 -2.98 6.70 5.87
CA PRO A 145 -3.77 7.92 6.02
C PRO A 145 -3.51 8.58 7.36
N GLN A 146 -3.63 9.91 7.40
CA GLN A 146 -3.67 10.65 8.66
C GLN A 146 -5.07 10.61 9.28
N GLU A 147 -5.27 11.29 10.41
CA GLU A 147 -6.44 11.14 11.27
C GLU A 147 -7.78 11.21 10.52
N ARG A 148 -7.95 12.24 9.69
CA ARG A 148 -9.20 12.43 8.95
C ARG A 148 -9.41 11.35 7.88
N GLY A 149 -8.33 10.93 7.21
CA GLY A 149 -8.34 9.84 6.25
C GLY A 149 -8.64 8.50 6.93
N PHE A 150 -7.96 8.24 8.04
CA PHE A 150 -8.18 7.03 8.84
C PHE A 150 -9.65 6.92 9.30
N ALA A 151 -10.23 7.97 9.85
CA ALA A 151 -11.61 8.00 10.31
C ALA A 151 -12.66 7.92 9.18
N SER A 152 -12.28 8.05 7.91
CA SER A 152 -13.21 8.04 6.78
C SER A 152 -13.54 6.66 6.25
N ASP A 153 -12.85 5.62 6.69
CA ASP A 153 -13.08 4.23 6.27
C ASP A 153 -13.24 3.30 7.48
N ALA A 154 -14.39 2.62 7.55
CA ALA A 154 -14.72 1.71 8.64
C ALA A 154 -13.91 0.40 8.62
N THR A 155 -13.17 0.13 7.54
CA THR A 155 -12.28 -1.05 7.44
C THR A 155 -10.90 -0.79 8.01
N HIS A 156 -10.57 0.45 8.41
CA HIS A 156 -9.34 0.76 9.11
C HIS A 156 -9.41 0.25 10.56
N THR A 157 -8.45 -0.57 10.95
CA THR A 157 -8.42 -1.22 12.25
C THR A 157 -7.47 -0.53 13.23
N VAL A 158 -6.28 -0.15 12.77
CA VAL A 158 -5.23 0.41 13.63
C VAL A 158 -4.66 1.69 13.05
N PHE A 159 -4.83 2.80 13.80
CA PHE A 159 -4.23 4.08 13.43
C PHE A 159 -2.69 3.98 13.43
N THR A 160 -2.11 4.21 12.26
CA THR A 160 -0.68 4.01 12.03
C THR A 160 -0.01 5.34 11.66
N ASP A 161 0.62 5.96 12.65
CA ASP A 161 1.37 7.20 12.49
C ASP A 161 2.86 6.97 12.13
N GLN A 162 3.62 8.05 12.04
CA GLN A 162 5.04 7.99 11.71
C GLN A 162 5.87 7.21 12.75
N ALA A 163 5.54 7.32 14.03
CA ALA A 163 6.26 6.60 15.07
C ALA A 163 6.03 5.09 14.95
N ARG A 164 4.78 4.69 14.72
CA ARG A 164 4.44 3.28 14.48
C ARG A 164 5.06 2.76 13.18
N LEU A 165 5.03 3.54 12.08
CA LEU A 165 5.71 3.16 10.83
C LEU A 165 7.21 2.98 11.01
N ALA A 166 7.86 3.82 11.84
CA ALA A 166 9.28 3.67 12.16
C ALA A 166 9.55 2.39 12.97
N LYS A 167 8.71 2.09 13.97
CA LYS A 167 8.80 0.86 14.77
C LYS A 167 8.66 -0.37 13.88
N LEU A 168 7.60 -0.44 13.07
CA LEU A 168 7.36 -1.54 12.13
C LEU A 168 8.49 -1.71 11.12
N SER A 169 9.06 -0.61 10.62
CA SER A 169 10.24 -0.66 9.75
C SER A 169 11.42 -1.34 10.46
N GLY A 170 11.68 -1.01 11.72
CA GLY A 170 12.72 -1.65 12.53
C GLY A 170 12.48 -3.14 12.74
N GLU A 171 11.24 -3.55 13.03
CA GLU A 171 10.83 -4.95 13.18
C GLU A 171 11.01 -5.75 11.88
N MET A 172 10.84 -5.11 10.72
CA MET A 172 11.13 -5.65 9.39
C MET A 172 12.63 -5.60 9.02
N ASN A 173 13.52 -5.22 9.93
CA ASN A 173 14.94 -4.97 9.66
C ASN A 173 15.21 -3.93 8.55
N LEU A 174 14.33 -2.97 8.38
CA LEU A 174 14.50 -1.85 7.46
C LEU A 174 15.06 -0.63 8.18
N LYS A 175 15.91 0.13 7.49
CA LYS A 175 16.44 1.41 7.99
C LYS A 175 15.60 2.56 7.48
N VAL A 176 14.91 3.27 8.37
CA VAL A 176 14.18 4.49 8.01
C VAL A 176 15.16 5.56 7.56
N VAL A 177 14.91 6.13 6.38
CA VAL A 177 15.70 7.20 5.75
C VAL A 177 15.01 8.53 5.90
N LYS A 178 13.67 8.55 5.73
CA LYS A 178 12.90 9.79 5.75
C LYS A 178 11.45 9.52 6.13
N GLN A 179 10.87 10.48 6.86
CA GLN A 179 9.43 10.52 7.15
C GLN A 179 8.89 11.92 6.90
N PHE A 180 7.70 12.02 6.31
CA PHE A 180 7.04 13.31 6.05
C PHE A 180 5.53 13.15 5.87
N SER A 181 4.81 14.27 5.91
CA SER A 181 3.41 14.36 5.53
C SER A 181 3.27 14.74 4.08
N PHE A 182 2.25 14.24 3.40
CA PHE A 182 1.96 14.53 2.01
C PHE A 182 0.45 14.49 1.73
N PRO A 183 -0.12 15.35 0.86
CA PRO A 183 0.55 16.45 0.11
C PRO A 183 0.77 17.70 0.96
N LEU A 184 0.13 17.83 2.10
CA LEU A 184 0.13 19.02 2.93
C LEU A 184 0.90 18.82 4.23
N PRO A 185 1.24 19.88 4.97
CA PRO A 185 1.88 19.78 6.28
C PRO A 185 1.09 18.91 7.28
N ARG A 186 1.78 18.31 8.24
CA ARG A 186 1.25 17.34 9.20
C ARG A 186 -0.04 17.79 9.93
N PHE A 187 -0.12 19.06 10.32
CA PHE A 187 -1.26 19.58 11.08
C PHE A 187 -2.58 19.55 10.30
N THR A 188 -2.52 19.52 8.97
CA THR A 188 -3.71 19.48 8.11
C THR A 188 -4.40 18.12 8.09
N GLY A 189 -3.74 17.05 8.49
CA GLY A 189 -4.29 15.69 8.50
C GLY A 189 -5.48 15.48 9.42
N ARG A 190 -5.71 16.41 10.37
CA ARG A 190 -6.91 16.42 11.22
C ARG A 190 -8.17 16.91 10.48
N ALA A 191 -8.01 17.64 9.38
CA ALA A 191 -9.10 18.25 8.62
C ALA A 191 -9.17 17.75 7.18
N PHE A 192 -8.03 17.45 6.55
CA PHE A 192 -7.94 17.05 5.16
C PHE A 192 -7.82 15.52 5.03
N THR A 193 -8.84 14.87 4.44
CA THR A 193 -8.98 13.42 4.35
C THR A 193 -7.84 12.74 3.59
N TYR A 194 -7.27 13.44 2.60
CA TYR A 194 -6.25 12.84 1.72
C TYR A 194 -4.82 13.15 2.14
N ASN A 195 -4.60 13.61 3.38
CA ASN A 195 -3.25 13.76 3.90
C ASN A 195 -2.72 12.43 4.43
N GLU A 196 -1.47 12.13 4.13
CA GLU A 196 -0.83 10.84 4.36
C GLU A 196 0.43 10.97 5.21
N PHE A 197 0.72 9.94 6.00
CA PHE A 197 2.06 9.68 6.52
C PHE A 197 2.83 8.90 5.47
N VAL A 198 4.02 9.37 5.13
CA VAL A 198 4.94 8.71 4.20
C VAL A 198 6.22 8.38 4.94
N THR A 199 6.58 7.10 4.96
CA THR A 199 7.86 6.60 5.47
C THR A 199 8.64 5.97 4.33
N VAL A 200 9.86 6.43 4.15
CA VAL A 200 10.83 5.84 3.21
C VAL A 200 11.91 5.15 4.02
N ALA A 201 12.08 3.88 3.76
CA ALA A 201 13.09 3.05 4.39
C ALA A 201 13.93 2.32 3.32
N THR A 202 15.02 1.70 3.73
CA THR A 202 15.87 0.89 2.86
C THR A 202 16.17 -0.46 3.49
N VAL A 203 16.31 -1.47 2.65
CA VAL A 203 16.89 -2.76 3.04
C VAL A 203 18.38 -2.55 3.32
N PRO A 204 18.91 -2.90 4.51
CA PRO A 204 20.34 -2.78 4.77
C PRO A 204 21.18 -3.58 3.75
N PRO A 205 22.39 -3.11 3.38
CA PRO A 205 23.29 -3.91 2.59
C PRO A 205 23.68 -5.19 3.34
N VAL A 206 23.90 -6.28 2.60
CA VAL A 206 24.49 -7.50 3.16
C VAL A 206 25.93 -7.16 3.57
N ARG A 207 26.26 -7.39 4.83
CA ARG A 207 27.63 -7.21 5.35
C ARG A 207 28.51 -8.38 4.96
#